data_78f2bf5f12c3e34ae9f91cc5caa98c18
#
_entry.id   78f2bf5f12c3e34ae9f91cc5caa98c18
#
_cell.length_a   1.000
_cell.length_b   1.000
_cell.length_c   1.000
_cell.angle_alpha   90.00
_cell.angle_beta   90.00
_cell.angle_gamma   90.00
#
_symmetry.space_group_name_H-M   'P 1'
#
loop_
_entity.id
_entity.type
_entity.pdbx_description
1 polymer ?
#
loop_
_entity_poly.entity_id
_entity_poly.type
_entity_poly.pdbx_seq_one_letter_code
_entity_poly.pdbx_strand_id
1 'polypeptide(L)'
;VGSDDVKRMVEFYANIVGFSLSDQLSNGNFAWLRSDRDHHTLAVVDIGMRGQLDHYSFDLSEWEDFKQWCDRLTDLNVEVTWGPGRHGPGNNLFVFFDDPAGTHIELSAEMEKFHDDLVTYVPRLWEPTPRSVNLWGGQLSKFRKMAKEA
;
A
#
# COMPACT_ATOMS: atom_id res chain seq x y z
N VAL A 1 -4.60 -5.98 2.78
CA VAL A 1 -5.60 -7.06 2.83
C VAL A 1 -6.86 -6.64 2.08
N GLY A 2 -7.49 -7.62 1.43
CA GLY A 2 -8.76 -7.44 0.75
C GLY A 2 -9.98 -7.57 1.67
N SER A 3 -11.03 -6.81 1.37
CA SER A 3 -12.29 -6.83 2.09
C SER A 3 -13.46 -6.58 1.13
N ASP A 4 -14.65 -6.95 1.56
CA ASP A 4 -15.93 -6.54 0.98
C ASP A 4 -16.61 -5.42 1.80
N ASP A 5 -15.98 -4.99 2.91
CA ASP A 5 -16.46 -3.93 3.79
C ASP A 5 -15.28 -3.25 4.49
N VAL A 6 -14.67 -2.28 3.79
CA VAL A 6 -13.50 -1.53 4.28
C VAL A 6 -13.83 -0.77 5.56
N LYS A 7 -15.02 -0.17 5.66
CA LYS A 7 -15.44 0.59 6.85
C LYS A 7 -15.43 -0.29 8.10
N ARG A 8 -16.03 -1.48 8.02
CA ARG A 8 -16.06 -2.43 9.13
C ARG A 8 -14.67 -2.90 9.53
N MET A 9 -13.77 -3.09 8.55
CA MET A 9 -12.37 -3.43 8.84
C MET A 9 -11.66 -2.30 9.56
N VAL A 10 -11.83 -1.05 9.12
CA VAL A 10 -11.26 0.13 9.79
C VAL A 10 -11.77 0.23 11.23
N GLU A 11 -13.08 0.09 11.46
CA GLU A 11 -13.67 0.12 12.79
C GLU A 11 -13.10 -0.99 13.69
N PHE A 12 -12.93 -2.20 13.18
CA PHE A 12 -12.33 -3.32 13.92
C PHE A 12 -10.88 -3.01 14.32
N TYR A 13 -10.04 -2.64 13.36
CA TYR A 13 -8.63 -2.38 13.66
C TYR A 13 -8.45 -1.16 14.55
N ALA A 14 -9.24 -0.11 14.37
CA ALA A 14 -9.14 1.08 15.20
C ALA A 14 -9.66 0.84 16.64
N ASN A 15 -10.85 0.25 16.78
CA ASN A 15 -11.52 0.19 18.08
C ASN A 15 -11.14 -1.05 18.91
N ILE A 16 -10.75 -2.16 18.25
CA ILE A 16 -10.45 -3.43 18.93
C ILE A 16 -8.95 -3.68 19.00
N VAL A 17 -8.23 -3.44 17.90
CA VAL A 17 -6.78 -3.75 17.83
C VAL A 17 -5.93 -2.55 18.25
N GLY A 18 -6.45 -1.31 18.12
CA GLY A 18 -5.76 -0.09 18.56
C GLY A 18 -4.93 0.60 17.47
N PHE A 19 -5.22 0.32 16.20
CA PHE A 19 -4.61 1.05 15.08
C PHE A 19 -5.20 2.45 14.96
N SER A 20 -4.45 3.34 14.32
CA SER A 20 -4.93 4.68 13.94
C SER A 20 -5.10 4.77 12.44
N LEU A 21 -6.19 5.37 11.98
CA LEU A 21 -6.40 5.67 10.57
C LEU A 21 -5.44 6.78 10.13
N SER A 22 -4.68 6.54 9.08
CA SER A 22 -3.75 7.51 8.51
C SER A 22 -4.36 8.24 7.32
N ASP A 23 -4.81 7.51 6.32
CA ASP A 23 -5.41 8.05 5.11
C ASP A 23 -6.53 7.13 4.62
N GLN A 24 -7.38 7.67 3.74
CA GLN A 24 -8.36 6.85 3.01
C GLN A 24 -8.71 7.47 1.66
N LEU A 25 -9.24 6.69 0.73
CA LEU A 25 -9.89 7.22 -0.46
C LEU A 25 -11.24 7.86 -0.11
N SER A 26 -11.59 8.94 -0.80
CA SER A 26 -12.85 9.68 -0.58
C SER A 26 -14.11 8.84 -0.83
N ASN A 27 -14.01 7.79 -1.65
CA ASN A 27 -15.10 6.83 -1.89
C ASN A 27 -15.17 5.69 -0.85
N GLY A 28 -14.24 5.64 0.12
CA GLY A 28 -14.21 4.64 1.19
C GLY A 28 -13.68 3.26 0.79
N ASN A 29 -13.26 3.06 -0.46
CA ASN A 29 -12.84 1.73 -0.95
C ASN A 29 -11.41 1.35 -0.60
N PHE A 30 -10.64 2.24 0.01
CA PHE A 30 -9.28 1.98 0.44
C PHE A 30 -8.96 2.80 1.68
N ALA A 31 -8.30 2.18 2.67
CA ALA A 31 -7.86 2.82 3.90
C ALA A 31 -6.47 2.33 4.31
N TRP A 32 -5.67 3.21 4.89
CA TRP A 32 -4.34 2.96 5.41
C TRP A 32 -4.31 3.23 6.91
N LEU A 33 -3.89 2.23 7.69
CA LEU A 33 -3.86 2.27 9.15
C LEU A 33 -2.45 1.99 9.65
N ARG A 34 -2.11 2.60 10.78
CA ARG A 34 -0.80 2.45 11.44
C ARG A 34 -0.94 1.89 12.85
N SER A 35 0.05 1.13 13.26
CA SER A 35 0.26 0.65 14.64
C SER A 35 1.41 1.35 15.35
N ASP A 36 2.20 2.14 14.63
CA ASP A 36 3.41 2.79 15.08
C ASP A 36 3.62 4.15 14.38
N ARG A 37 4.86 4.57 14.17
CA ARG A 37 5.20 5.85 13.54
C ARG A 37 5.14 5.84 12.02
N ASP A 38 5.17 4.68 11.39
CA ASP A 38 5.08 4.60 9.95
C ASP A 38 3.67 4.98 9.50
N HIS A 39 3.57 5.62 8.34
CA HIS A 39 2.27 6.07 7.83
C HIS A 39 1.25 4.94 7.82
N HIS A 40 1.66 3.74 7.45
CA HIS A 40 0.80 2.57 7.56
C HIS A 40 1.60 1.27 7.66
N THR A 41 1.06 0.37 8.45
CA THR A 41 1.48 -1.03 8.57
C THR A 41 0.40 -1.96 8.05
N LEU A 42 -0.81 -1.43 7.83
CA LEU A 42 -1.95 -2.15 7.28
C LEU A 42 -2.66 -1.29 6.22
N ALA A 43 -2.89 -1.87 5.06
CA ALA A 43 -3.74 -1.33 4.02
C ALA A 43 -4.96 -2.24 3.81
N VAL A 44 -6.17 -1.67 3.78
CA VAL A 44 -7.43 -2.38 3.55
C VAL A 44 -8.05 -1.89 2.26
N VAL A 45 -8.30 -2.77 1.32
CA VAL A 45 -8.84 -2.43 0.00
C VAL A 45 -10.11 -3.24 -0.31
N ASP A 46 -11.10 -2.57 -0.88
CA ASP A 46 -12.28 -3.25 -1.40
C ASP A 46 -11.93 -3.99 -2.70
N ILE A 47 -11.99 -5.31 -2.63
CA ILE A 47 -11.82 -6.22 -3.78
C ILE A 47 -13.05 -7.13 -3.95
N GLY A 48 -14.15 -6.85 -3.22
CA GLY A 48 -15.37 -7.64 -3.27
C GLY A 48 -15.28 -9.02 -2.61
N MET A 49 -14.18 -9.33 -1.92
CA MET A 49 -13.93 -10.63 -1.28
C MET A 49 -13.37 -10.47 0.12
N ARG A 50 -13.65 -11.43 0.99
CA ARG A 50 -13.17 -11.46 2.38
C ARG A 50 -11.92 -12.31 2.53
N GLY A 51 -11.05 -11.88 3.45
CA GLY A 51 -9.92 -12.69 3.92
C GLY A 51 -8.86 -12.96 2.86
N GLN A 52 -8.75 -12.09 1.85
CA GLN A 52 -7.71 -12.18 0.82
C GLN A 52 -6.49 -11.36 1.24
N LEU A 53 -5.32 -11.94 1.07
CA LEU A 53 -4.07 -11.19 1.10
C LEU A 53 -3.89 -10.54 -0.28
N ASP A 54 -3.82 -9.21 -0.33
CA ASP A 54 -3.48 -8.49 -1.57
C ASP A 54 -1.96 -8.62 -1.80
N HIS A 55 -1.17 -8.18 -0.85
CA HIS A 55 0.28 -8.30 -0.84
C HIS A 55 0.81 -8.18 0.59
N TYR A 56 2.09 -8.47 0.76
CA TYR A 56 2.87 -8.05 1.92
C TYR A 56 4.09 -7.27 1.47
N SER A 57 4.59 -6.38 2.33
CA SER A 57 5.67 -5.47 2.02
C SER A 57 6.87 -5.69 2.92
N PHE A 58 8.07 -5.54 2.35
CA PHE A 58 9.30 -5.40 3.09
C PHE A 58 9.79 -3.96 2.98
N ASP A 59 10.12 -3.36 4.13
CA ASP A 59 10.64 -2.00 4.17
C ASP A 59 12.16 -2.00 3.97
N LEU A 60 12.63 -1.14 3.10
CA LEU A 60 14.03 -0.88 2.81
C LEU A 60 14.43 0.43 3.49
N SER A 61 15.71 0.57 3.82
CA SER A 61 16.15 1.70 4.63
C SER A 61 16.09 3.04 3.88
N GLU A 62 16.46 3.05 2.60
CA GLU A 62 16.62 4.30 1.85
C GLU A 62 16.55 4.09 0.32
N TRP A 63 16.55 5.21 -0.40
CA TRP A 63 16.55 5.25 -1.87
C TRP A 63 17.63 4.38 -2.52
N GLU A 64 18.85 4.36 -1.97
CA GLU A 64 19.94 3.59 -2.55
C GLU A 64 19.69 2.09 -2.48
N ASP A 65 19.17 1.59 -1.35
CA ASP A 65 18.76 0.20 -1.22
C ASP A 65 17.64 -0.14 -2.21
N PHE A 66 16.66 0.74 -2.35
CA PHE A 66 15.55 0.55 -3.29
C PHE A 66 16.04 0.44 -4.74
N LYS A 67 16.97 1.32 -5.15
CA LYS A 67 17.59 1.28 -6.48
C LYS A 67 18.31 -0.04 -6.71
N GLN A 68 19.15 -0.48 -5.75
CA GLN A 68 19.90 -1.73 -5.83
C GLN A 68 18.96 -2.95 -5.95
N TRP A 69 17.82 -2.93 -5.28
CA TRP A 69 16.83 -3.99 -5.42
C TRP A 69 16.17 -4.00 -6.80
N CYS A 70 15.87 -2.85 -7.39
CA CYS A 70 15.37 -2.78 -8.76
C CYS A 70 16.38 -3.36 -9.77
N ASP A 71 17.66 -3.03 -9.61
CA ASP A 71 18.75 -3.58 -10.43
C ASP A 71 18.83 -5.11 -10.23
N ARG A 72 18.79 -5.58 -8.99
CA ARG A 72 18.86 -7.01 -8.66
C ARG A 72 17.69 -7.82 -9.24
N LEU A 73 16.46 -7.30 -9.18
CA LEU A 73 15.29 -7.96 -9.79
C LEU A 73 15.50 -8.14 -11.30
N THR A 74 16.00 -7.11 -11.96
CA THR A 74 16.31 -7.12 -13.39
C THR A 74 17.41 -8.13 -13.72
N ASP A 75 18.52 -8.13 -12.98
CA ASP A 75 19.65 -9.05 -13.18
C ASP A 75 19.26 -10.52 -13.02
N LEU A 76 18.33 -10.78 -12.11
CA LEU A 76 17.79 -12.12 -11.84
C LEU A 76 16.61 -12.50 -12.75
N ASN A 77 16.23 -11.64 -13.70
CA ASN A 77 15.07 -11.84 -14.59
C ASN A 77 13.75 -12.03 -13.83
N VAL A 78 13.58 -11.37 -12.69
CA VAL A 78 12.30 -11.33 -11.97
C VAL A 78 11.40 -10.27 -12.60
N GLU A 79 10.21 -10.67 -13.04
CA GLU A 79 9.25 -9.73 -13.66
C GLU A 79 8.73 -8.75 -12.62
N VAL A 80 8.95 -7.44 -12.85
CA VAL A 80 8.30 -6.36 -12.09
C VAL A 80 6.86 -6.23 -12.57
N THR A 81 5.92 -6.48 -11.67
CA THR A 81 4.49 -6.47 -11.98
C THR A 81 3.89 -5.07 -11.89
N TRP A 82 4.46 -4.20 -11.02
CA TRP A 82 4.06 -2.80 -10.88
C TRP A 82 5.18 -1.95 -10.27
N GLY A 83 5.36 -0.75 -10.79
CA GLY A 83 6.43 0.16 -10.38
C GLY A 83 7.67 0.06 -11.29
N PRO A 84 8.84 0.57 -10.88
CA PRO A 84 9.03 1.42 -9.70
C PRO A 84 8.12 2.65 -9.72
N GLY A 85 7.67 3.06 -8.53
CA GLY A 85 6.77 4.19 -8.40
C GLY A 85 6.81 4.83 -7.02
N ARG A 86 5.93 5.82 -6.82
CA ARG A 86 5.76 6.51 -5.54
C ARG A 86 4.28 6.62 -5.19
N HIS A 87 3.90 6.11 -4.02
CA HIS A 87 2.54 6.21 -3.52
C HIS A 87 2.17 7.64 -3.10
N GLY A 88 0.89 8.01 -3.23
CA GLY A 88 0.35 9.23 -2.63
C GLY A 88 0.21 9.05 -1.11
N PRO A 89 -0.68 8.16 -0.63
CA PRO A 89 -0.75 7.79 0.77
C PRO A 89 0.55 7.13 1.23
N GLY A 90 1.16 7.68 2.27
CA GLY A 90 2.43 7.21 2.80
C GLY A 90 3.67 7.71 2.07
N ASN A 91 3.53 8.30 0.88
CA ASN A 91 4.61 8.93 0.13
C ASN A 91 5.81 8.01 -0.18
N ASN A 92 5.69 6.72 0.08
CA ASN A 92 6.76 5.72 -0.06
C ASN A 92 7.04 5.36 -1.52
N LEU A 93 8.28 5.01 -1.78
CA LEU A 93 8.68 4.32 -3.00
C LEU A 93 8.13 2.90 -2.99
N PHE A 94 7.84 2.35 -4.16
CA PHE A 94 7.37 0.98 -4.27
C PHE A 94 7.82 0.28 -5.55
N VAL A 95 8.03 -1.01 -5.46
CA VAL A 95 8.15 -1.93 -6.59
C VAL A 95 7.52 -3.27 -6.22
N PHE A 96 6.72 -3.82 -7.13
CA PHE A 96 6.00 -5.07 -6.91
C PHE A 96 6.48 -6.17 -7.86
N PHE A 97 6.54 -7.38 -7.35
CA PHE A 97 6.80 -8.62 -8.09
C PHE A 97 6.10 -9.79 -7.41
N ASP A 98 6.03 -10.92 -8.08
CA ASP A 98 5.40 -12.11 -7.52
C ASP A 98 6.43 -13.14 -7.07
N ASP A 99 6.17 -13.84 -5.96
CA ASP A 99 6.93 -14.99 -5.56
C ASP A 99 6.56 -16.23 -6.41
N PRO A 100 7.31 -17.34 -6.32
CA PRO A 100 7.01 -18.55 -7.11
C PRO A 100 5.64 -19.18 -6.84
N ALA A 101 4.97 -18.83 -5.72
CA ALA A 101 3.61 -19.26 -5.41
C ALA A 101 2.54 -18.30 -5.94
N GLY A 102 2.96 -17.18 -6.56
CA GLY A 102 2.06 -16.14 -7.06
C GLY A 102 1.62 -15.14 -5.98
N THR A 103 2.28 -15.10 -4.82
CA THR A 103 2.00 -14.10 -3.80
C THR A 103 2.64 -12.79 -4.20
N HIS A 104 1.85 -11.72 -4.15
CA HIS A 104 2.31 -10.39 -4.50
C HIS A 104 3.18 -9.81 -3.38
N ILE A 105 4.39 -9.37 -3.72
CA ILE A 105 5.38 -8.80 -2.81
C ILE A 105 5.63 -7.34 -3.19
N GLU A 106 5.66 -6.47 -2.20
CA GLU A 106 6.12 -5.09 -2.34
C GLU A 106 7.49 -4.93 -1.66
N LEU A 107 8.41 -4.25 -2.32
CA LEU A 107 9.52 -3.59 -1.63
C LEU A 107 9.19 -2.11 -1.53
N SER A 108 9.25 -1.58 -0.33
CA SER A 108 8.91 -0.20 0.01
C SER A 108 10.11 0.51 0.60
N ALA A 109 10.23 1.82 0.36
CA ALA A 109 11.25 2.66 0.98
C ALA A 109 10.72 4.07 1.24
N GLU A 110 11.35 4.78 2.17
CA GLU A 110 11.06 6.19 2.47
C GLU A 110 9.61 6.46 2.88
N MET A 111 8.99 5.53 3.62
CA MET A 111 7.65 5.71 4.17
C MET A 111 7.58 6.98 5.03
N GLU A 112 6.54 7.79 4.80
CA GLU A 112 6.21 8.93 5.67
C GLU A 112 6.09 8.48 7.13
N LYS A 113 6.69 9.24 8.06
CA LYS A 113 6.67 8.93 9.49
C LYS A 113 6.02 10.04 10.30
N PHE A 114 5.23 9.64 11.28
CA PHE A 114 4.67 10.55 12.27
C PHE A 114 5.66 10.71 13.44
N HIS A 115 6.08 11.94 13.70
CA HIS A 115 7.09 12.23 14.72
C HIS A 115 6.52 12.79 16.03
N ASP A 116 5.25 13.21 16.04
CA ASP A 116 4.59 13.80 17.19
C ASP A 116 3.27 13.10 17.51
N ASP A 117 3.27 12.25 18.51
CA ASP A 117 2.10 11.51 18.98
C ASP A 117 1.09 12.42 19.73
N LEU A 118 1.50 13.66 20.08
CA LEU A 118 0.65 14.63 20.78
C LEU A 118 -0.19 15.48 19.83
N VAL A 119 0.11 15.48 18.54
CA VAL A 119 -0.66 16.20 17.53
C VAL A 119 -1.82 15.32 17.07
N THR A 120 -3.02 15.84 17.17
CA THR A 120 -4.20 15.20 16.59
C THR A 120 -4.07 15.17 15.07
N TYR A 121 -3.75 14.01 14.53
CA TYR A 121 -3.69 13.82 13.09
C TYR A 121 -5.09 13.65 12.51
N VAL A 122 -5.38 14.43 11.48
CA VAL A 122 -6.62 14.28 10.70
C VAL A 122 -6.31 13.48 9.45
N PRO A 123 -6.93 12.30 9.26
CA PRO A 123 -6.72 11.47 8.09
C PRO A 123 -6.96 12.24 6.79
N ARG A 124 -6.04 12.13 5.83
CA ARG A 124 -6.21 12.76 4.52
C ARG A 124 -7.19 11.94 3.68
N LEU A 125 -7.99 12.66 2.90
CA LEU A 125 -8.88 12.09 1.90
C LEU A 125 -8.23 12.22 0.52
N TRP A 126 -8.03 11.10 -0.14
CA TRP A 126 -7.46 11.04 -1.48
C TRP A 126 -8.56 10.77 -2.51
N GLU A 127 -8.50 11.46 -3.63
CA GLU A 127 -9.39 11.15 -4.75
C GLU A 127 -9.08 9.75 -5.32
N PRO A 128 -10.11 8.96 -5.71
CA PRO A 128 -9.92 7.60 -6.20
C PRO A 128 -9.43 7.61 -7.67
N THR A 129 -8.21 8.10 -7.88
CA THR A 129 -7.58 8.19 -9.20
C THR A 129 -6.32 7.32 -9.26
N PRO A 130 -5.92 6.84 -10.46
CA PRO A 130 -4.65 6.12 -10.60
C PRO A 130 -3.44 6.91 -10.09
N ARG A 131 -3.49 8.24 -10.23
CA ARG A 131 -2.42 9.12 -9.78
C ARG A 131 -2.29 9.19 -8.25
N SER A 132 -3.38 8.98 -7.51
CA SER A 132 -3.33 8.96 -6.05
C SER A 132 -2.56 7.75 -5.53
N VAL A 133 -2.60 6.63 -6.24
CA VAL A 133 -1.85 5.42 -5.87
C VAL A 133 -0.46 5.34 -6.51
N ASN A 134 -0.19 6.12 -7.56
CA ASN A 134 1.15 6.27 -8.12
C ASN A 134 1.37 7.71 -8.64
N LEU A 135 2.04 8.52 -7.85
CA LEU A 135 2.32 9.94 -8.15
C LEU A 135 3.20 10.13 -9.40
N TRP A 136 4.05 9.17 -9.71
CA TRP A 136 4.91 9.22 -10.88
C TRP A 136 4.19 8.81 -12.17
N GLY A 137 2.95 8.37 -12.04
CA GLY A 137 2.16 7.86 -13.16
C GLY A 137 2.52 6.42 -13.48
N GLY A 138 2.04 5.95 -14.62
CA GLY A 138 2.22 4.58 -15.03
C GLY A 138 0.94 3.75 -14.93
N GLN A 139 1.02 2.50 -15.33
CA GLN A 139 -0.13 1.61 -15.35
C GLN A 139 -0.40 1.07 -13.95
N LEU A 140 -1.69 0.86 -13.63
CA LEU A 140 -2.09 0.04 -12.48
C LEU A 140 -1.55 -1.38 -12.66
N SER A 141 -1.23 -2.05 -11.54
CA SER A 141 -0.79 -3.44 -11.58
C SER A 141 -1.78 -4.33 -12.33
N LYS A 142 -1.29 -5.42 -12.93
CA LYS A 142 -2.14 -6.42 -13.61
C LYS A 142 -3.23 -6.95 -12.67
N PHE A 143 -2.90 -7.18 -11.41
CA PHE A 143 -3.81 -7.66 -10.37
C PHE A 143 -5.02 -6.73 -10.15
N ARG A 144 -4.81 -5.42 -10.08
CA ARG A 144 -5.88 -4.42 -9.90
C ARG A 144 -6.72 -4.18 -11.16
N LYS A 145 -6.21 -4.54 -12.33
CA LYS A 145 -7.02 -4.52 -13.56
C LYS A 145 -8.07 -5.62 -13.56
N MET A 146 -7.72 -6.82 -13.08
CA MET A 146 -8.64 -7.96 -13.02
C MET A 146 -9.79 -7.73 -12.02
N ALA A 147 -9.55 -7.03 -10.92
CA ALA A 147 -10.59 -6.67 -9.94
C ALA A 147 -11.63 -5.66 -10.48
N LYS A 148 -11.34 -4.97 -11.59
CA LYS A 148 -12.28 -4.03 -12.23
C LYS A 148 -13.09 -4.63 -13.40
N GLU A 149 -12.68 -5.81 -13.86
CA GLU A 149 -13.32 -6.52 -14.99
C GLU A 149 -14.21 -7.69 -14.51
N ALA A 150 -14.22 -7.97 -13.21
CA ALA A 150 -15.08 -8.93 -12.54
C ALA A 150 -16.26 -8.25 -11.86
#